data_922bc2fa016ff7dc22137ac6a4dabb0f
#
_entry.id   922bc2fa016ff7dc22137ac6a4dabb0f
#
_cell.length_a   1.000
_cell.length_b   1.000
_cell.length_c   1.000
_cell.angle_alpha   90.00
_cell.angle_beta   90.00
_cell.angle_gamma   90.00
#
_symmetry.space_group_name_H-M   'P 1'
#
loop_
_entity.id
_entity.type
_entity.pdbx_description
1 polymer ?
#
loop_
_entity_poly.entity_id
_entity_poly.type
_entity_poly.pdbx_seq_one_letter_code
_entity_poly.pdbx_strand_id
1 'polypeptide(L)'
;MSTLLITHPIYLEHLTPLGHPERPDRLRAIDRALEAEKFQPLARVQAPLASLETIALCHPMDYITALREAAPREGLIHLDADTSMSPRSFEAALRGAGGAIHAIDEVLTNKAANAFVAARPPGHHAETARPMGFCLFDNVAIAARYAQQRYGIASAAIVDFDVHHGNGSQEIFWSDKTVMYCSTHQMPLFPGSGAVGETGEHNTVVNAPLRPGDGGAAFRAAFDNRILPRLAEFRPELVIISAGFDAHMRDPLANINLAEADFVWVTQKLMDIADRYAGGRVVSLLEGGYDLQALGNSVAAHVAALMHA
;
A
#
# COMPACT_ATOMS: atom_id res chain seq x y z
N MET A 1 -3.38 -22.82 -4.49
CA MET A 1 -4.19 -21.89 -3.63
C MET A 1 -4.61 -20.71 -4.49
N SER A 2 -5.69 -20.02 -4.18
CA SER A 2 -6.17 -18.87 -4.94
C SER A 2 -5.58 -17.56 -4.42
N THR A 3 -5.54 -16.53 -5.26
CA THR A 3 -5.31 -15.15 -4.85
C THR A 3 -6.56 -14.63 -4.13
N LEU A 4 -6.37 -13.96 -3.00
CA LEU A 4 -7.47 -13.39 -2.19
C LEU A 4 -7.65 -11.91 -2.53
N LEU A 5 -8.86 -11.50 -2.88
CA LEU A 5 -9.26 -10.10 -2.99
C LEU A 5 -10.07 -9.69 -1.76
N ILE A 6 -9.57 -8.70 -1.05
CA ILE A 6 -10.20 -8.16 0.16
C ILE A 6 -10.68 -6.74 -0.11
N THR A 7 -11.97 -6.49 0.11
CA THR A 7 -12.57 -5.15 0.01
C THR A 7 -13.73 -5.01 0.99
N HIS A 8 -14.36 -3.84 1.08
CA HIS A 8 -15.55 -3.64 1.91
C HIS A 8 -16.38 -2.46 1.39
N PRO A 9 -17.75 -2.55 1.41
CA PRO A 9 -18.63 -1.46 0.95
C PRO A 9 -18.40 -0.13 1.68
N ILE A 10 -17.99 -0.17 2.96
CA ILE A 10 -17.71 1.03 3.77
C ILE A 10 -16.69 1.96 3.14
N TYR A 11 -15.77 1.45 2.33
CA TYR A 11 -14.77 2.27 1.65
C TYR A 11 -15.39 3.28 0.68
N LEU A 12 -16.61 3.01 0.20
CA LEU A 12 -17.37 3.95 -0.63
C LEU A 12 -18.05 5.06 0.19
N GLU A 13 -18.12 4.89 1.51
CA GLU A 13 -18.68 5.86 2.46
C GLU A 13 -17.61 6.78 3.08
N HIS A 14 -16.33 6.49 2.85
CA HIS A 14 -15.25 7.45 3.09
C HIS A 14 -15.33 8.52 2.02
N LEU A 15 -15.99 9.64 2.34
CA LEU A 15 -16.20 10.76 1.42
C LEU A 15 -15.09 11.79 1.60
N THR A 16 -14.72 12.41 0.50
CA THR A 16 -13.74 13.48 0.38
C THR A 16 -14.39 14.70 -0.24
N PRO A 17 -13.78 15.90 -0.21
CA PRO A 17 -14.33 17.08 -0.84
C PRO A 17 -14.65 16.89 -2.33
N LEU A 18 -15.61 17.64 -2.83
CA LEU A 18 -15.99 17.58 -4.24
C LEU A 18 -14.77 17.90 -5.13
N GLY A 19 -14.51 17.04 -6.11
CA GLY A 19 -13.35 17.18 -7.00
C GLY A 19 -12.04 16.63 -6.44
N HIS A 20 -12.05 16.09 -5.23
CA HIS A 20 -10.86 15.45 -4.64
C HIS A 20 -10.45 14.23 -5.46
N PRO A 21 -9.14 14.02 -5.73
CA PRO A 21 -8.68 12.88 -6.53
C PRO A 21 -8.89 11.54 -5.82
N GLU A 22 -8.62 11.47 -4.50
CA GLU A 22 -8.92 10.31 -3.66
C GLU A 22 -10.41 10.29 -3.34
N ARG A 23 -11.18 9.44 -4.05
CA ARG A 23 -12.65 9.42 -4.00
C ARG A 23 -13.22 8.01 -4.19
N PRO A 24 -14.47 7.75 -3.79
CA PRO A 24 -15.10 6.42 -3.91
C PRO A 24 -15.07 5.82 -5.31
N ASP A 25 -15.07 6.63 -6.38
CA ASP A 25 -15.03 6.14 -7.76
C ASP A 25 -13.77 5.33 -8.09
N ARG A 26 -12.68 5.51 -7.33
CA ARG A 26 -11.47 4.71 -7.44
C ARG A 26 -11.78 3.22 -7.25
N LEU A 27 -12.49 2.86 -6.18
CA LEU A 27 -12.88 1.46 -5.95
C LEU A 27 -13.92 0.97 -6.94
N ARG A 28 -14.88 1.82 -7.34
CA ARG A 28 -15.83 1.45 -8.39
C ARG A 28 -15.15 1.13 -9.72
N ALA A 29 -14.06 1.82 -10.05
CA ALA A 29 -13.26 1.54 -11.25
C ALA A 29 -12.52 0.19 -11.12
N ILE A 30 -11.94 -0.09 -9.95
CA ILE A 30 -11.28 -1.36 -9.64
C ILE A 30 -12.30 -2.51 -9.69
N ASP A 31 -13.43 -2.40 -9.01
CA ASP A 31 -14.46 -3.42 -8.98
C ASP A 31 -14.92 -3.78 -10.40
N ARG A 32 -15.21 -2.76 -11.21
CA ARG A 32 -15.60 -2.95 -12.63
C ARG A 32 -14.51 -3.67 -13.44
N ALA A 33 -13.24 -3.33 -13.25
CA ALA A 33 -12.14 -3.96 -13.96
C ALA A 33 -11.96 -5.44 -13.55
N LEU A 34 -12.24 -5.75 -12.27
CA LEU A 34 -12.14 -7.11 -11.72
C LEU A 34 -13.43 -7.95 -11.89
N GLU A 35 -14.47 -7.44 -12.56
CA GLU A 35 -15.65 -8.22 -12.97
C GLU A 35 -15.39 -9.11 -14.20
N ALA A 36 -14.30 -8.86 -14.95
CA ALA A 36 -13.98 -9.64 -16.15
C ALA A 36 -13.80 -11.13 -15.82
N GLU A 37 -14.20 -12.00 -16.75
CA GLU A 37 -14.23 -13.47 -16.60
C GLU A 37 -12.92 -14.06 -16.04
N LYS A 38 -11.78 -13.54 -16.49
CA LYS A 38 -10.45 -13.99 -16.04
C LYS A 38 -10.23 -13.83 -14.53
N PHE A 39 -11.02 -13.00 -13.84
CA PHE A 39 -10.92 -12.76 -12.39
C PHE A 39 -11.97 -13.55 -11.57
N GLN A 40 -12.76 -14.40 -12.18
CA GLN A 40 -13.70 -15.29 -11.47
C GLN A 40 -13.01 -16.23 -10.46
N PRO A 41 -11.77 -16.70 -10.69
CA PRO A 41 -11.07 -17.55 -9.71
C PRO A 41 -10.60 -16.82 -8.44
N LEU A 42 -10.71 -15.48 -8.36
CA LEU A 42 -10.37 -14.74 -7.15
C LEU A 42 -11.28 -15.16 -5.99
N ALA A 43 -10.67 -15.53 -4.86
CA ALA A 43 -11.41 -15.64 -3.61
C ALA A 43 -11.73 -14.21 -3.10
N ARG A 44 -13.02 -13.90 -2.85
CA ARG A 44 -13.45 -12.56 -2.47
C ARG A 44 -13.98 -12.56 -1.06
N VAL A 45 -13.47 -11.68 -0.19
CA VAL A 45 -13.92 -11.53 1.19
C VAL A 45 -14.05 -10.06 1.56
N GLN A 46 -14.89 -9.81 2.57
CA GLN A 46 -15.00 -8.48 3.16
C GLN A 46 -13.98 -8.29 4.27
N ALA A 47 -13.35 -7.11 4.29
CA ALA A 47 -12.39 -6.74 5.32
C ALA A 47 -13.03 -6.71 6.71
N PRO A 48 -12.50 -7.42 7.72
CA PRO A 48 -12.94 -7.28 9.10
C PRO A 48 -12.52 -5.92 9.68
N LEU A 49 -13.03 -5.58 10.86
CA LEU A 49 -12.52 -4.44 11.64
C LEU A 49 -11.21 -4.84 12.33
N ALA A 50 -10.20 -4.01 12.24
CA ALA A 50 -9.04 -4.12 13.13
C ALA A 50 -9.42 -3.68 14.55
N SER A 51 -8.81 -4.31 15.56
CA SER A 51 -8.86 -3.80 16.93
C SER A 51 -7.96 -2.59 17.11
N LEU A 52 -8.28 -1.72 18.07
CA LEU A 52 -7.45 -0.54 18.33
C LEU A 52 -6.07 -0.94 18.85
N GLU A 53 -5.97 -2.05 19.56
CA GLU A 53 -4.71 -2.61 20.06
C GLU A 53 -3.79 -3.05 18.89
N THR A 54 -4.38 -3.52 17.80
CA THR A 54 -3.59 -3.88 16.60
C THR A 54 -3.11 -2.64 15.86
N ILE A 55 -3.96 -1.61 15.74
CA ILE A 55 -3.53 -0.31 15.21
C ILE A 55 -2.39 0.29 16.08
N ALA A 56 -2.47 0.08 17.40
CA ALA A 56 -1.48 0.57 18.34
C ALA A 56 -0.09 -0.08 18.22
N LEU A 57 0.09 -1.05 17.36
CA LEU A 57 1.42 -1.58 16.99
C LEU A 57 2.29 -0.54 16.24
N CYS A 58 1.64 0.43 15.58
CA CYS A 58 2.32 1.47 14.79
C CYS A 58 1.92 2.89 15.22
N HIS A 59 0.72 3.08 15.76
CA HIS A 59 0.17 4.41 16.07
C HIS A 59 -0.21 4.50 17.56
N PRO A 60 0.25 5.52 18.33
CA PRO A 60 -0.08 5.65 19.73
C PRO A 60 -1.60 5.73 19.98
N MET A 61 -2.06 5.18 21.10
CA MET A 61 -3.49 5.20 21.47
C MET A 61 -4.09 6.60 21.54
N ASP A 62 -3.30 7.61 21.93
CA ASP A 62 -3.76 9.00 21.96
C ASP A 62 -4.07 9.52 20.54
N TYR A 63 -3.24 9.17 19.54
CA TYR A 63 -3.48 9.49 18.14
C TYR A 63 -4.75 8.78 17.61
N ILE A 64 -4.88 7.48 17.89
CA ILE A 64 -6.07 6.69 17.48
C ILE A 64 -7.34 7.28 18.09
N THR A 65 -7.28 7.65 19.37
CA THR A 65 -8.39 8.26 20.11
C THR A 65 -8.74 9.63 19.53
N ALA A 66 -7.73 10.46 19.24
CA ALA A 66 -7.92 11.78 18.64
C ALA A 66 -8.60 11.68 17.28
N LEU A 67 -8.20 10.75 16.40
CA LEU A 67 -8.86 10.52 15.10
C LEU A 67 -10.30 10.04 15.28
N ARG A 68 -10.56 9.13 16.23
CA ARG A 68 -11.92 8.65 16.51
C ARG A 68 -12.83 9.77 16.97
N GLU A 69 -12.34 10.64 17.86
CA GLU A 69 -13.10 11.77 18.39
C GLU A 69 -13.28 12.90 17.38
N ALA A 70 -12.32 13.07 16.46
CA ALA A 70 -12.39 14.02 15.36
C ALA A 70 -13.41 13.59 14.29
N ALA A 71 -13.79 12.32 14.20
CA ALA A 71 -14.73 11.86 13.17
C ALA A 71 -16.07 12.63 13.25
N PRO A 72 -16.47 13.35 12.19
CA PRO A 72 -17.67 14.19 12.23
C PRO A 72 -18.93 13.32 12.25
N ARG A 73 -20.02 13.85 12.82
CA ARG A 73 -21.34 13.19 12.73
C ARG A 73 -22.01 13.41 11.39
N GLU A 74 -21.69 14.53 10.71
CA GLU A 74 -22.17 14.91 9.39
C GLU A 74 -21.12 15.78 8.69
N GLY A 75 -21.18 15.85 7.36
CA GLY A 75 -20.28 16.67 6.56
C GLY A 75 -18.85 16.14 6.53
N LEU A 76 -17.89 17.05 6.45
CA LEU A 76 -16.46 16.78 6.34
C LEU A 76 -15.67 17.63 7.34
N ILE A 77 -14.60 17.08 7.86
CA ILE A 77 -13.56 17.84 8.55
C ILE A 77 -12.23 17.70 7.80
N HIS A 78 -11.38 18.70 7.90
CA HIS A 78 -10.02 18.66 7.41
C HIS A 78 -9.06 18.40 8.57
N LEU A 79 -8.19 17.40 8.44
CA LEU A 79 -7.13 17.10 9.40
C LEU A 79 -5.86 17.89 9.06
N ASP A 80 -5.62 18.08 7.75
CA ASP A 80 -4.62 18.99 7.20
C ASP A 80 -5.08 19.56 5.85
N ALA A 81 -4.15 20.05 5.03
CA ALA A 81 -4.47 20.70 3.77
C ALA A 81 -5.13 19.76 2.73
N ASP A 82 -4.85 18.45 2.79
CA ASP A 82 -5.29 17.47 1.79
C ASP A 82 -5.95 16.21 2.39
N THR A 83 -5.95 16.06 3.70
CA THR A 83 -6.50 14.88 4.39
C THR A 83 -7.79 15.23 5.12
N SER A 84 -8.86 14.53 4.78
CA SER A 84 -10.22 14.82 5.30
C SER A 84 -10.88 13.57 5.86
N MET A 85 -11.83 13.78 6.78
CA MET A 85 -12.70 12.72 7.29
C MET A 85 -14.19 13.06 7.09
N SER A 86 -14.96 12.07 6.70
CA SER A 86 -16.41 11.99 6.73
C SER A 86 -16.88 11.10 7.88
N PRO A 87 -18.18 11.02 8.20
CA PRO A 87 -18.67 10.21 9.33
C PRO A 87 -18.22 8.75 9.35
N ARG A 88 -17.97 8.15 8.18
CA ARG A 88 -17.59 6.74 8.07
C ARG A 88 -16.08 6.52 7.84
N SER A 89 -15.29 7.59 7.77
CA SER A 89 -13.85 7.50 7.46
C SER A 89 -13.05 6.71 8.49
N PHE A 90 -13.35 6.89 9.78
CA PHE A 90 -12.65 6.16 10.84
C PHE A 90 -12.92 4.64 10.75
N GLU A 91 -14.18 4.22 10.53
CA GLU A 91 -14.50 2.81 10.33
C GLU A 91 -13.84 2.27 9.06
N ALA A 92 -13.85 3.03 7.95
CA ALA A 92 -13.18 2.64 6.72
C ALA A 92 -11.67 2.41 6.95
N ALA A 93 -11.00 3.31 7.68
CA ALA A 93 -9.58 3.16 8.04
C ALA A 93 -9.33 1.91 8.92
N LEU A 94 -10.18 1.64 9.92
CA LEU A 94 -10.08 0.41 10.72
C LEU A 94 -10.24 -0.85 9.86
N ARG A 95 -11.11 -0.82 8.85
CA ARG A 95 -11.26 -1.94 7.93
C ARG A 95 -10.13 -2.03 6.91
N GLY A 96 -9.50 -0.92 6.54
CA GLY A 96 -8.27 -0.93 5.74
C GLY A 96 -7.17 -1.75 6.43
N ALA A 97 -6.88 -1.40 7.68
CA ALA A 97 -5.96 -2.16 8.51
C ALA A 97 -6.46 -3.60 8.79
N GLY A 98 -7.76 -3.78 9.04
CA GLY A 98 -8.36 -5.10 9.26
C GLY A 98 -8.25 -6.01 8.03
N GLY A 99 -8.41 -5.46 6.83
CA GLY A 99 -8.18 -6.17 5.58
C GLY A 99 -6.72 -6.60 5.41
N ALA A 100 -5.79 -5.70 5.76
CA ALA A 100 -4.36 -5.99 5.74
C ALA A 100 -3.99 -7.15 6.70
N ILE A 101 -4.50 -7.10 7.93
CA ILE A 101 -4.34 -8.15 8.95
C ILE A 101 -4.92 -9.48 8.46
N HIS A 102 -6.13 -9.45 7.91
CA HIS A 102 -6.78 -10.66 7.39
C HIS A 102 -5.99 -11.26 6.22
N ALA A 103 -5.43 -10.43 5.34
CA ALA A 103 -4.53 -10.89 4.28
C ALA A 103 -3.30 -11.61 4.86
N ILE A 104 -2.68 -11.06 5.90
CA ILE A 104 -1.57 -11.71 6.61
C ILE A 104 -1.99 -13.06 7.19
N ASP A 105 -3.15 -13.14 7.86
CA ASP A 105 -3.65 -14.40 8.44
C ASP A 105 -3.85 -15.48 7.36
N GLU A 106 -4.48 -15.15 6.25
CA GLU A 106 -4.79 -16.11 5.20
C GLU A 106 -3.53 -16.57 4.44
N VAL A 107 -2.57 -15.68 4.20
CA VAL A 107 -1.31 -16.00 3.52
C VAL A 107 -0.38 -16.78 4.44
N LEU A 108 -0.20 -16.35 5.69
CA LEU A 108 0.73 -17.04 6.62
C LEU A 108 0.20 -18.37 7.15
N THR A 109 -1.12 -18.60 7.08
CA THR A 109 -1.72 -19.92 7.39
C THR A 109 -1.90 -20.81 6.17
N ASN A 110 -1.37 -20.41 5.01
CA ASN A 110 -1.45 -21.13 3.72
C ASN A 110 -2.90 -21.40 3.27
N LYS A 111 -3.84 -20.50 3.54
CA LYS A 111 -5.21 -20.56 3.03
C LYS A 111 -5.34 -19.80 1.71
N ALA A 112 -4.52 -18.78 1.50
CA ALA A 112 -4.36 -18.08 0.24
C ALA A 112 -2.91 -18.14 -0.24
N ALA A 113 -2.69 -18.12 -1.56
CA ALA A 113 -1.34 -18.04 -2.12
C ALA A 113 -0.72 -16.66 -1.88
N ASN A 114 -1.52 -15.65 -2.15
CA ASN A 114 -1.23 -14.23 -1.94
C ASN A 114 -2.54 -13.46 -1.79
N ALA A 115 -2.46 -12.16 -1.51
CA ALA A 115 -3.65 -11.33 -1.33
C ALA A 115 -3.48 -9.93 -1.91
N PHE A 116 -4.57 -9.36 -2.42
CA PHE A 116 -4.69 -7.94 -2.74
C PHE A 116 -5.82 -7.29 -1.92
N VAL A 117 -5.50 -6.23 -1.19
CA VAL A 117 -6.44 -5.46 -0.36
C VAL A 117 -6.80 -4.18 -1.08
N ALA A 118 -8.00 -4.11 -1.64
CA ALA A 118 -8.53 -2.92 -2.29
C ALA A 118 -9.25 -2.04 -1.26
N ALA A 119 -8.48 -1.26 -0.50
CA ALA A 119 -8.97 -0.44 0.62
C ALA A 119 -8.91 1.07 0.33
N ARG A 120 -9.73 1.83 1.01
CA ARG A 120 -9.68 3.29 1.16
C ARG A 120 -10.07 3.63 2.60
N PRO A 121 -9.41 4.66 3.20
CA PRO A 121 -8.31 5.48 2.68
C PRO A 121 -7.01 4.69 2.47
N PRO A 122 -6.03 5.24 1.72
CA PRO A 122 -4.67 4.70 1.62
C PRO A 122 -3.92 4.80 2.96
N GLY A 123 -2.66 4.34 3.02
CA GLY A 123 -1.95 4.21 4.29
C GLY A 123 -0.54 4.78 4.36
N HIS A 124 0.28 4.68 3.34
CA HIS A 124 1.74 4.80 3.40
C HIS A 124 2.28 6.19 3.81
N HIS A 125 1.45 7.23 3.80
CA HIS A 125 1.82 8.57 4.28
C HIS A 125 1.54 8.80 5.76
N ALA A 126 0.70 7.97 6.41
CA ALA A 126 0.39 8.15 7.83
C ALA A 126 1.62 7.88 8.69
N GLU A 127 2.17 8.93 9.29
CA GLU A 127 3.29 8.83 10.24
C GLU A 127 2.80 8.26 11.58
N THR A 128 3.70 7.95 12.47
CA THR A 128 3.37 7.35 13.80
C THR A 128 2.21 8.07 14.50
N ALA A 129 2.18 9.40 14.48
CA ALA A 129 1.16 10.20 15.15
C ALA A 129 0.63 11.38 14.31
N ARG A 130 0.67 11.26 12.99
CA ARG A 130 0.22 12.31 12.06
C ARG A 130 -0.48 11.74 10.85
N PRO A 131 -1.76 12.07 10.59
CA PRO A 131 -2.43 11.78 9.35
C PRO A 131 -1.96 12.79 8.29
N MET A 132 -1.71 12.33 7.07
CA MET A 132 -1.37 13.19 5.94
C MET A 132 -1.47 12.42 4.61
N GLY A 133 -1.43 13.12 3.47
CA GLY A 133 -1.45 12.48 2.17
C GLY A 133 -2.65 11.55 1.98
N PHE A 134 -3.84 11.96 2.42
CA PHE A 134 -5.09 11.19 2.40
C PHE A 134 -5.13 10.00 3.39
N CYS A 135 -4.04 9.70 4.11
CA CYS A 135 -3.86 8.52 4.95
C CYS A 135 -4.20 8.81 6.42
N LEU A 136 -4.87 7.84 7.08
CA LEU A 136 -5.22 7.92 8.50
C LEU A 136 -4.37 6.94 9.33
N PHE A 137 -4.20 5.70 8.88
CA PHE A 137 -3.35 4.69 9.49
C PHE A 137 -2.46 4.05 8.43
N ASP A 138 -1.24 3.71 8.78
CA ASP A 138 -0.33 3.01 7.88
C ASP A 138 -0.67 1.51 7.81
N ASN A 139 -1.46 1.13 6.82
CA ASN A 139 -1.97 -0.22 6.67
C ASN A 139 -0.87 -1.27 6.46
N VAL A 140 0.18 -0.94 5.68
CA VAL A 140 1.29 -1.86 5.41
C VAL A 140 2.22 -2.01 6.62
N ALA A 141 2.43 -0.93 7.37
CA ALA A 141 3.21 -0.97 8.60
C ALA A 141 2.52 -1.82 9.67
N ILE A 142 1.20 -1.63 9.84
CA ILE A 142 0.39 -2.44 10.77
C ILE A 142 0.44 -3.93 10.36
N ALA A 143 0.34 -4.24 9.06
CA ALA A 143 0.45 -5.60 8.56
C ALA A 143 1.81 -6.23 8.89
N ALA A 144 2.90 -5.49 8.69
CA ALA A 144 4.26 -5.96 9.00
C ALA A 144 4.43 -6.24 10.50
N ARG A 145 4.03 -5.30 11.35
CA ARG A 145 4.08 -5.49 12.82
C ARG A 145 3.20 -6.62 13.31
N TYR A 146 2.01 -6.75 12.78
CA TYR A 146 1.11 -7.85 13.10
C TYR A 146 1.71 -9.21 12.70
N ALA A 147 2.29 -9.34 11.51
CA ALA A 147 2.94 -10.55 11.07
C ALA A 147 4.10 -10.95 12.00
N GLN A 148 4.91 -9.98 12.42
CA GLN A 148 5.98 -10.22 13.39
C GLN A 148 5.45 -10.68 14.74
N GLN A 149 4.47 -9.95 15.30
CA GLN A 149 3.94 -10.24 16.64
C GLN A 149 3.17 -11.57 16.68
N ARG A 150 2.33 -11.82 15.67
CA ARG A 150 1.39 -12.95 15.69
C ARG A 150 2.00 -14.25 15.17
N TYR A 151 2.90 -14.17 14.19
CA TYR A 151 3.45 -15.33 13.47
C TYR A 151 4.96 -15.49 13.62
N GLY A 152 5.62 -14.58 14.34
CA GLY A 152 7.05 -14.66 14.58
C GLY A 152 7.90 -14.41 13.33
N ILE A 153 7.37 -13.69 12.32
CA ILE A 153 8.13 -13.30 11.13
C ILE A 153 9.35 -12.49 11.58
N ALA A 154 10.54 -13.00 11.31
CA ALA A 154 11.78 -12.35 11.76
C ALA A 154 12.17 -11.16 10.87
N SER A 155 11.83 -11.21 9.57
CA SER A 155 12.13 -10.15 8.61
C SER A 155 10.99 -9.95 7.61
N ALA A 156 10.58 -8.70 7.42
CA ALA A 156 9.57 -8.33 6.40
C ALA A 156 10.13 -7.24 5.49
N ALA A 157 9.75 -7.26 4.21
CA ALA A 157 10.03 -6.16 3.29
C ALA A 157 8.73 -5.48 2.87
N ILE A 158 8.67 -4.16 2.99
CA ILE A 158 7.64 -3.31 2.40
C ILE A 158 8.25 -2.71 1.14
N VAL A 159 7.63 -2.95 -0.01
CA VAL A 159 8.05 -2.42 -1.30
C VAL A 159 6.96 -1.53 -1.85
N ASP A 160 7.27 -0.26 -1.97
CA ASP A 160 6.37 0.81 -2.33
C ASP A 160 6.68 1.30 -3.75
N PHE A 161 5.74 1.18 -4.65
CA PHE A 161 5.84 1.72 -6.01
C PHE A 161 4.78 2.79 -6.33
N ASP A 162 4.10 3.30 -5.30
CA ASP A 162 3.35 4.56 -5.42
C ASP A 162 4.28 5.66 -5.92
N VAL A 163 3.74 6.61 -6.69
CA VAL A 163 4.54 7.71 -7.24
C VAL A 163 4.99 8.69 -6.17
N HIS A 164 4.29 8.72 -5.02
CA HIS A 164 4.67 9.52 -3.86
C HIS A 164 5.50 8.68 -2.89
N HIS A 165 6.48 9.30 -2.26
CA HIS A 165 7.26 8.63 -1.23
C HIS A 165 6.41 8.32 0.00
N GLY A 166 6.38 7.07 0.46
CA GLY A 166 5.68 6.63 1.66
C GLY A 166 6.43 7.04 2.94
N ASN A 167 6.38 8.33 3.26
CA ASN A 167 7.09 8.91 4.41
C ASN A 167 6.65 8.31 5.75
N GLY A 168 5.38 7.90 5.87
CA GLY A 168 4.86 7.25 7.08
C GLY A 168 5.51 5.90 7.30
N SER A 169 5.51 5.04 6.29
CA SER A 169 6.17 3.74 6.36
C SER A 169 7.67 3.88 6.63
N GLN A 170 8.35 4.83 5.97
CA GLN A 170 9.75 5.11 6.24
C GLN A 170 9.98 5.56 7.69
N GLU A 171 9.17 6.46 8.22
CA GLU A 171 9.29 7.00 9.58
C GLU A 171 9.08 5.92 10.63
N ILE A 172 8.04 5.09 10.50
CA ILE A 172 7.71 4.01 11.44
C ILE A 172 8.84 2.98 11.53
N PHE A 173 9.56 2.72 10.43
CA PHE A 173 10.63 1.72 10.39
C PHE A 173 12.04 2.31 10.32
N TRP A 174 12.21 3.61 10.55
CA TRP A 174 13.50 4.29 10.47
C TRP A 174 14.61 3.65 11.32
N SER A 175 14.26 3.25 12.54
CA SER A 175 15.18 2.64 13.51
C SER A 175 15.00 1.12 13.64
N ASP A 176 14.37 0.47 12.64
CA ASP A 176 14.08 -0.97 12.66
C ASP A 176 15.00 -1.74 11.72
N LYS A 177 15.70 -2.74 12.26
CA LYS A 177 16.55 -3.65 11.48
C LYS A 177 15.80 -4.87 10.91
N THR A 178 14.56 -5.09 11.31
CA THR A 178 13.77 -6.29 10.98
C THR A 178 12.75 -6.05 9.88
N VAL A 179 12.50 -4.78 9.53
CA VAL A 179 11.65 -4.40 8.40
C VAL A 179 12.46 -3.55 7.43
N MET A 180 12.56 -3.99 6.17
CA MET A 180 13.14 -3.20 5.09
C MET A 180 12.04 -2.45 4.37
N TYR A 181 12.20 -1.13 4.22
CA TYR A 181 11.34 -0.29 3.39
C TYR A 181 12.08 0.08 2.11
N CYS A 182 11.48 -0.19 0.95
CA CYS A 182 12.01 0.15 -0.36
C CYS A 182 10.98 0.98 -1.12
N SER A 183 11.39 2.09 -1.74
CA SER A 183 10.48 2.95 -2.48
C SER A 183 11.07 3.43 -3.81
N THR A 184 10.24 3.38 -4.87
CA THR A 184 10.42 4.18 -6.08
C THR A 184 9.35 5.27 -6.08
N HIS A 185 9.73 6.52 -6.26
CA HIS A 185 8.82 7.66 -6.24
C HIS A 185 9.36 8.80 -7.10
N GLN A 186 8.51 9.70 -7.52
CA GLN A 186 8.99 10.91 -8.21
C GLN A 186 9.63 11.88 -7.22
N MET A 187 10.78 12.44 -7.59
CA MET A 187 11.42 13.50 -6.83
C MET A 187 12.00 14.59 -7.78
N PRO A 188 11.65 15.90 -7.57
CA PRO A 188 10.83 16.44 -6.49
C PRO A 188 9.33 16.17 -6.69
N LEU A 189 8.64 15.84 -5.61
CA LEU A 189 7.19 15.74 -5.50
C LEU A 189 6.81 15.72 -4.01
N PHE A 190 5.51 15.83 -3.66
CA PHE A 190 5.01 15.56 -2.31
C PHE A 190 5.43 14.14 -1.85
N PRO A 191 5.78 13.93 -0.57
CA PRO A 191 5.86 14.88 0.54
C PRO A 191 7.20 15.62 0.64
N GLY A 192 8.17 15.38 -0.26
CA GLY A 192 9.48 16.04 -0.28
C GLY A 192 10.58 15.27 0.44
N SER A 193 10.30 14.09 0.98
CA SER A 193 11.24 13.12 1.56
C SER A 193 11.60 12.01 0.57
N GLY A 194 12.42 11.05 0.96
CA GLY A 194 12.80 9.91 0.12
C GLY A 194 14.08 10.13 -0.68
N ALA A 195 14.98 11.01 -0.21
CA ALA A 195 16.26 11.18 -0.85
C ALA A 195 17.10 9.89 -0.76
N VAL A 196 17.96 9.66 -1.77
CA VAL A 196 18.83 8.47 -1.85
C VAL A 196 19.66 8.24 -0.59
N GLY A 197 20.02 9.32 0.13
CA GLY A 197 20.79 9.26 1.36
C GLY A 197 20.00 8.97 2.62
N GLU A 198 18.66 8.91 2.54
CA GLU A 198 17.81 8.50 3.65
C GLU A 198 17.78 6.97 3.70
N THR A 199 18.61 6.38 4.58
CA THR A 199 18.85 4.93 4.63
C THR A 199 18.36 4.25 5.91
N GLY A 200 17.83 5.02 6.87
CA GLY A 200 17.49 4.54 8.21
C GLY A 200 18.73 4.24 9.05
N GLU A 201 18.54 3.99 10.33
CA GLU A 201 19.66 3.76 11.26
C GLU A 201 20.39 2.43 11.01
N HIS A 202 19.68 1.45 10.42
CA HIS A 202 20.22 0.11 10.14
C HIS A 202 20.42 -0.16 8.66
N ASN A 203 20.40 0.89 7.82
CA ASN A 203 20.52 0.77 6.37
C ASN A 203 19.42 -0.14 5.78
N THR A 204 18.24 -0.12 6.36
CA THR A 204 17.04 -0.89 5.95
C THR A 204 16.05 -0.07 5.14
N VAL A 205 16.32 1.21 4.91
CA VAL A 205 15.56 2.08 4.02
C VAL A 205 16.29 2.21 2.68
N VAL A 206 15.58 1.97 1.58
CA VAL A 206 16.13 2.00 0.20
C VAL A 206 15.27 2.91 -0.67
N ASN A 207 15.70 4.13 -0.86
CA ASN A 207 15.06 5.10 -1.73
C ASN A 207 15.67 5.11 -3.13
N ALA A 208 14.83 4.98 -4.15
CA ALA A 208 15.20 4.99 -5.57
C ALA A 208 14.35 6.03 -6.34
N PRO A 209 14.58 7.34 -6.12
CA PRO A 209 13.77 8.39 -6.71
C PRO A 209 13.91 8.42 -8.24
N LEU A 210 12.80 8.71 -8.90
CA LEU A 210 12.64 8.91 -10.34
C LEU A 210 12.49 10.42 -10.64
N ARG A 211 12.88 10.83 -11.82
CA ARG A 211 12.73 12.23 -12.29
C ARG A 211 11.39 12.39 -13.00
N PRO A 212 10.77 13.58 -12.97
CA PRO A 212 9.65 13.89 -13.84
C PRO A 212 9.98 13.55 -15.31
N GLY A 213 9.09 12.80 -15.97
CA GLY A 213 9.28 12.33 -17.34
C GLY A 213 9.91 10.94 -17.47
N ASP A 214 10.45 10.36 -16.40
CA ASP A 214 10.94 8.98 -16.40
C ASP A 214 9.80 8.00 -16.70
N GLY A 215 10.13 6.94 -17.45
CA GLY A 215 9.21 5.86 -17.81
C GLY A 215 9.71 4.50 -17.35
N GLY A 216 9.12 3.43 -17.91
CA GLY A 216 9.37 2.04 -17.51
C GLY A 216 10.86 1.64 -17.51
N ALA A 217 11.66 2.16 -18.43
CA ALA A 217 13.10 1.83 -18.46
C ALA A 217 13.85 2.35 -17.22
N ALA A 218 13.59 3.60 -16.80
CA ALA A 218 14.19 4.18 -15.60
C ALA A 218 13.66 3.50 -14.33
N PHE A 219 12.35 3.21 -14.28
CA PHE A 219 11.71 2.49 -13.19
C PHE A 219 12.33 1.10 -13.00
N ARG A 220 12.46 0.31 -14.07
CA ARG A 220 13.07 -1.03 -14.00
C ARG A 220 14.54 -0.95 -13.60
N ALA A 221 15.28 0.03 -14.12
CA ALA A 221 16.67 0.24 -13.70
C ALA A 221 16.81 0.61 -12.21
N ALA A 222 15.86 1.37 -11.65
CA ALA A 222 15.82 1.68 -10.22
C ALA A 222 15.64 0.41 -9.38
N PHE A 223 14.72 -0.48 -9.79
CA PHE A 223 14.56 -1.79 -9.16
C PHE A 223 15.78 -2.68 -9.32
N ASP A 224 16.25 -2.91 -10.55
CA ASP A 224 17.35 -3.83 -10.85
C ASP A 224 18.65 -3.45 -10.17
N ASN A 225 18.97 -2.13 -10.09
CA ASN A 225 20.23 -1.66 -9.57
C ASN A 225 20.22 -1.32 -8.07
N ARG A 226 19.05 -1.05 -7.47
CA ARG A 226 18.97 -0.57 -6.09
C ARG A 226 18.09 -1.43 -5.19
N ILE A 227 16.88 -1.76 -5.59
CA ILE A 227 15.90 -2.41 -4.71
C ILE A 227 16.09 -3.92 -4.68
N LEU A 228 16.07 -4.59 -5.84
CA LEU A 228 16.14 -6.06 -5.90
C LEU A 228 17.43 -6.64 -5.29
N PRO A 229 18.64 -6.05 -5.49
CA PRO A 229 19.85 -6.53 -4.82
C PRO A 229 19.76 -6.44 -3.30
N ARG A 230 19.14 -5.37 -2.76
CA ARG A 230 18.99 -5.17 -1.32
C ARG A 230 17.98 -6.13 -0.72
N LEU A 231 16.86 -6.39 -1.41
CA LEU A 231 15.90 -7.42 -1.02
C LEU A 231 16.53 -8.81 -1.00
N ALA A 232 17.36 -9.12 -2.00
CA ALA A 232 18.08 -10.40 -2.07
C ALA A 232 19.13 -10.56 -0.94
N GLU A 233 19.77 -9.48 -0.51
CA GLU A 233 20.65 -9.46 0.65
C GLU A 233 19.89 -9.60 1.96
N PHE A 234 18.78 -8.87 2.11
CA PHE A 234 17.94 -8.84 3.30
C PHE A 234 17.19 -10.14 3.55
N ARG A 235 16.78 -10.87 2.49
CA ARG A 235 16.07 -12.16 2.52
C ARG A 235 14.81 -12.10 3.38
N PRO A 236 13.80 -11.31 2.99
CA PRO A 236 12.58 -11.19 3.77
C PRO A 236 11.81 -12.52 3.85
N GLU A 237 11.21 -12.80 4.98
CA GLU A 237 10.27 -13.93 5.18
C GLU A 237 8.84 -13.60 4.75
N LEU A 238 8.57 -12.32 4.49
CA LEU A 238 7.29 -11.80 4.01
C LEU A 238 7.53 -10.57 3.14
N VAL A 239 6.87 -10.50 1.99
CA VAL A 239 6.85 -9.32 1.12
C VAL A 239 5.49 -8.64 1.21
N ILE A 240 5.49 -7.37 1.56
CA ILE A 240 4.29 -6.51 1.57
C ILE A 240 4.47 -5.43 0.52
N ILE A 241 3.44 -5.16 -0.27
CA ILE A 241 3.50 -4.19 -1.36
C ILE A 241 2.56 -3.02 -1.04
N SER A 242 3.10 -1.80 -0.96
CA SER A 242 2.34 -0.56 -1.12
C SER A 242 2.14 -0.33 -2.61
N ALA A 243 0.94 -0.69 -3.10
CA ALA A 243 0.63 -0.70 -4.51
C ALA A 243 -0.13 0.57 -4.91
N GLY A 244 0.61 1.63 -5.22
CA GLY A 244 0.09 2.82 -5.89
C GLY A 244 0.18 2.69 -7.40
N PHE A 245 -0.80 3.23 -8.10
CA PHE A 245 -0.88 3.18 -9.57
C PHE A 245 -0.86 4.59 -10.19
N ASP A 246 -0.48 5.58 -9.41
CA ASP A 246 -0.35 6.99 -9.78
C ASP A 246 0.96 7.36 -10.49
N ALA A 247 1.91 6.41 -10.59
CA ALA A 247 3.03 6.52 -11.52
C ALA A 247 2.63 6.28 -13.00
N HIS A 248 1.37 5.93 -13.27
CA HIS A 248 0.87 5.74 -14.62
C HIS A 248 0.85 7.07 -15.40
N MET A 249 1.22 7.02 -16.71
CA MET A 249 1.36 8.20 -17.59
C MET A 249 0.10 9.08 -17.70
N ARG A 250 -1.06 8.57 -17.33
CA ARG A 250 -2.35 9.29 -17.33
C ARG A 250 -2.72 9.89 -15.98
N ASP A 251 -1.93 9.65 -14.95
CA ASP A 251 -2.26 10.15 -13.61
C ASP A 251 -2.13 11.68 -13.55
N PRO A 252 -3.11 12.37 -12.94
CA PRO A 252 -3.08 13.83 -12.89
C PRO A 252 -2.16 14.41 -11.81
N LEU A 253 -1.65 13.61 -10.86
CA LEU A 253 -0.91 14.11 -9.71
C LEU A 253 0.62 14.01 -9.86
N ALA A 254 1.12 13.34 -10.90
CA ALA A 254 2.55 13.16 -11.11
C ALA A 254 2.93 13.21 -12.60
N ASN A 255 4.24 13.10 -12.86
CA ASN A 255 4.79 13.18 -14.21
C ASN A 255 5.66 11.97 -14.56
N ILE A 256 5.45 10.83 -13.92
CA ILE A 256 6.06 9.55 -14.30
C ILE A 256 5.23 8.92 -15.41
N ASN A 257 5.86 8.16 -16.30
CA ASN A 257 5.23 7.62 -17.50
C ASN A 257 5.28 6.09 -17.51
N LEU A 258 4.72 5.45 -16.47
CA LEU A 258 4.52 4.00 -16.48
C LEU A 258 3.24 3.62 -17.23
N ALA A 259 3.20 2.38 -17.67
CA ALA A 259 2.04 1.72 -18.23
C ALA A 259 1.74 0.43 -17.45
N GLU A 260 0.61 -0.22 -17.74
CA GLU A 260 0.17 -1.46 -17.08
C GLU A 260 1.24 -2.56 -17.10
N ALA A 261 2.03 -2.64 -18.20
CA ALA A 261 3.12 -3.61 -18.32
C ALA A 261 4.26 -3.42 -17.31
N ASP A 262 4.45 -2.20 -16.81
CA ASP A 262 5.47 -1.92 -15.80
C ASP A 262 5.01 -2.40 -14.42
N PHE A 263 3.72 -2.26 -14.10
CA PHE A 263 3.13 -2.81 -12.87
C PHE A 263 3.10 -4.35 -12.90
N VAL A 264 2.85 -4.98 -14.04
CA VAL A 264 3.02 -6.43 -14.20
C VAL A 264 4.46 -6.84 -13.92
N TRP A 265 5.42 -6.15 -14.53
CA TRP A 265 6.85 -6.46 -14.39
C TRP A 265 7.31 -6.39 -12.92
N VAL A 266 7.00 -5.30 -12.22
CA VAL A 266 7.41 -5.14 -10.82
C VAL A 266 6.74 -6.17 -9.91
N THR A 267 5.46 -6.47 -10.14
CA THR A 267 4.73 -7.51 -9.40
C THR A 267 5.42 -8.85 -9.56
N GLN A 268 5.75 -9.26 -10.79
CA GLN A 268 6.48 -10.51 -11.05
C GLN A 268 7.84 -10.55 -10.35
N LYS A 269 8.60 -9.43 -10.38
CA LYS A 269 9.90 -9.35 -9.69
C LYS A 269 9.79 -9.51 -8.17
N LEU A 270 8.74 -8.92 -7.57
CA LEU A 270 8.50 -9.05 -6.14
C LEU A 270 8.02 -10.46 -5.77
N MET A 271 7.28 -11.11 -6.65
CA MET A 271 6.92 -12.52 -6.50
C MET A 271 8.14 -13.44 -6.63
N ASP A 272 9.06 -13.20 -7.58
CA ASP A 272 10.34 -13.92 -7.67
C ASP A 272 11.15 -13.80 -6.36
N ILE A 273 11.16 -12.64 -5.73
CA ILE A 273 11.80 -12.43 -4.41
C ILE A 273 11.08 -13.23 -3.33
N ALA A 274 9.75 -13.20 -3.32
CA ALA A 274 8.95 -13.93 -2.33
C ALA A 274 9.11 -15.44 -2.48
N ASP A 275 9.09 -15.96 -3.70
CA ASP A 275 9.31 -17.39 -3.98
C ASP A 275 10.68 -17.84 -3.48
N ARG A 276 11.69 -17.01 -3.69
CA ARG A 276 13.07 -17.36 -3.33
C ARG A 276 13.34 -17.29 -1.83
N TYR A 277 12.74 -16.37 -1.10
CA TYR A 277 13.11 -16.08 0.30
C TYR A 277 11.96 -16.16 1.28
N ALA A 278 10.72 -15.90 0.84
CA ALA A 278 9.54 -15.78 1.67
C ALA A 278 8.54 -16.94 1.51
N GLY A 279 8.92 -18.02 0.82
CA GLY A 279 8.00 -19.14 0.57
C GLY A 279 6.74 -18.75 -0.21
N GLY A 280 6.86 -17.79 -1.13
CA GLY A 280 5.77 -17.27 -1.96
C GLY A 280 4.84 -16.27 -1.25
N ARG A 281 5.14 -15.84 -0.02
CA ARG A 281 4.24 -15.00 0.80
C ARG A 281 4.27 -13.55 0.34
N VAL A 282 3.18 -13.12 -0.30
CA VAL A 282 2.98 -11.75 -0.78
C VAL A 282 1.62 -11.23 -0.33
N VAL A 283 1.60 -10.04 0.25
CA VAL A 283 0.38 -9.28 0.55
C VAL A 283 0.51 -7.89 -0.07
N SER A 284 -0.43 -7.51 -0.94
CA SER A 284 -0.42 -6.22 -1.62
C SER A 284 -1.61 -5.37 -1.19
N LEU A 285 -1.38 -4.08 -0.95
CA LEU A 285 -2.38 -3.12 -0.52
C LEU A 285 -2.45 -1.94 -1.47
N LEU A 286 -3.66 -1.51 -1.81
CA LEU A 286 -3.91 -0.35 -2.64
C LEU A 286 -3.47 0.93 -1.92
N GLU A 287 -2.69 1.76 -2.60
CA GLU A 287 -2.38 3.14 -2.20
C GLU A 287 -3.00 4.12 -3.21
N GLY A 288 -2.20 4.90 -3.93
CA GLY A 288 -2.64 5.89 -4.90
C GLY A 288 -3.08 5.35 -6.26
N GLY A 289 -3.38 6.27 -7.16
CA GLY A 289 -3.88 6.05 -8.51
C GLY A 289 -5.21 6.79 -8.74
N TYR A 290 -5.21 7.83 -9.59
CA TYR A 290 -6.27 8.84 -9.61
C TYR A 290 -6.90 9.06 -11.00
N ASP A 291 -6.28 8.61 -12.11
CA ASP A 291 -7.01 8.39 -13.35
C ASP A 291 -7.79 7.08 -13.23
N LEU A 292 -9.10 7.13 -13.24
CA LEU A 292 -9.97 5.99 -12.92
C LEU A 292 -9.80 4.81 -13.89
N GLN A 293 -9.59 5.10 -15.18
CA GLN A 293 -9.39 4.03 -16.17
C GLN A 293 -8.02 3.40 -16.05
N ALA A 294 -6.98 4.22 -15.90
CA ALA A 294 -5.61 3.74 -15.69
C ALA A 294 -5.51 2.93 -14.40
N LEU A 295 -6.15 3.39 -13.31
CA LEU A 295 -6.22 2.66 -12.05
C LEU A 295 -6.88 1.29 -12.23
N GLY A 296 -8.06 1.23 -12.82
CA GLY A 296 -8.77 -0.03 -13.05
C GLY A 296 -7.93 -1.01 -13.89
N ASN A 297 -7.33 -0.53 -15.00
CA ASN A 297 -6.49 -1.34 -15.86
C ASN A 297 -5.22 -1.83 -15.15
N SER A 298 -4.53 -0.93 -14.43
CA SER A 298 -3.27 -1.24 -13.75
C SER A 298 -3.49 -2.22 -12.58
N VAL A 299 -4.56 -2.03 -11.78
CA VAL A 299 -4.94 -2.99 -10.74
C VAL A 299 -5.29 -4.35 -11.37
N ALA A 300 -6.04 -4.37 -12.46
CA ALA A 300 -6.36 -5.61 -13.16
C ALA A 300 -5.11 -6.34 -13.67
N ALA A 301 -4.12 -5.59 -14.17
CA ALA A 301 -2.83 -6.14 -14.61
C ALA A 301 -2.00 -6.68 -13.43
N HIS A 302 -1.93 -5.93 -12.32
CA HIS A 302 -1.26 -6.33 -11.08
C HIS A 302 -1.89 -7.60 -10.47
N VAL A 303 -3.21 -7.62 -10.31
CA VAL A 303 -3.93 -8.77 -9.76
C VAL A 303 -3.80 -9.99 -10.68
N ALA A 304 -3.84 -9.81 -12.00
CA ALA A 304 -3.59 -10.91 -12.93
C ALA A 304 -2.17 -11.48 -12.77
N ALA A 305 -1.15 -10.65 -12.53
CA ALA A 305 0.20 -11.12 -12.24
C ALA A 305 0.26 -11.91 -10.93
N LEU A 306 -0.43 -11.46 -9.86
CA LEU A 306 -0.54 -12.19 -8.60
C LEU A 306 -1.22 -13.56 -8.76
N MET A 307 -2.22 -13.68 -9.64
CA MET A 307 -2.95 -14.93 -9.89
C MET A 307 -2.17 -15.99 -10.67
N HIS A 308 -1.12 -15.58 -11.40
CA HIS A 308 -0.32 -16.47 -12.25
C HIS A 308 1.00 -16.90 -11.60
N ALA A 309 1.10 -16.80 -10.30
CA ALA A 309 2.23 -17.22 -9.48
C ALA A 309 2.24 -18.71 -9.20
#